data_50362378df1767b1f7b14a0e3d6d05cd
#
_entry.id   50362378df1767b1f7b14a0e3d6d05cd
#
_cell.length_a   1.000
_cell.length_b   1.000
_cell.length_c   1.000
_cell.angle_alpha   90.00
_cell.angle_beta   90.00
_cell.angle_gamma   90.00
#
_symmetry.space_group_name_H-M   'P 1'
#
loop_
_entity.id
_entity.type
_entity.pdbx_description
1 polymer ?
#
loop_
_entity_poly.entity_id
_entity_poly.type
_entity_poly.pdbx_seq_one_letter_code
_entity_poly.pdbx_strand_id
1 'polypeptide(L)'
;KKYTEWALNLIEKEDLRGVQIEGMENGQPLMRKTLDQANRFLSLVALLTAMIAAVGIALTSQRYVERQSITAAVWRCFGASRGQILWSHAKHFIVVAILGGLLGIVFGWVFHELFIWGMRNLIDQDLPNPSWWPVWWGLLVSITLLFGFSGPPLLALTQVSPLQALRSVGGKRTLGYITTALFGLGSYVVLLFWIAQNFKLAGIILGAFIGGVILFGGVGYFLARYLGELFANRVRLPAGIRFAAQRFKGKPQFAAQQITTLAVAMMALLLLIVLQIDVLGAWRSSIPQNSPNRFLLNIQPDQKEGVLQLLTTTQAQLDFDLYPMIRGRLVRINQREVSSKDYQADNAKRLIDREFNLSYADKVPQKNQIVDGVWFSSGQDIKQVSIESGLMKTLQLRLGDVLEFDVAGLRYEAKITSVRKLDWNTMRVNFFAMTPSELLSDAPQSWIVAYRQEQNQRMDMDIIAAYPNITVVDTEQSLAQASSVLMQLVFAIQILFLLTLIAGLLVLLIVLAGVQDRRVREAAVLKTMGASQAFLARTWLVEFVFCGGVGGLLSGLCASMTAWFLANNALEISMPFPAWIILLGFVMGVILSGLSSWFLHVKIFKVSPVHILQTN
;
A
#
# COMPACT_ATOMS: atom_id res chain seq x y z
N LYS A 1 -10.89 27.23 5.91
CA LYS A 1 -12.12 26.85 5.20
C LYS A 1 -13.12 27.99 5.16
N LYS A 2 -13.65 28.51 6.28
CA LYS A 2 -14.63 29.61 6.28
C LYS A 2 -14.15 30.90 5.56
N TYR A 3 -12.87 31.27 5.75
CA TYR A 3 -12.27 32.40 5.05
C TYR A 3 -12.14 32.14 3.54
N THR A 4 -11.74 30.97 3.16
CA THR A 4 -11.60 30.56 1.74
C THR A 4 -12.96 30.53 1.04
N GLU A 5 -13.99 29.99 1.70
CA GLU A 5 -15.37 30.00 1.19
C GLU A 5 -15.93 31.43 1.07
N TRP A 6 -15.67 32.29 2.05
CA TRP A 6 -16.06 33.70 1.99
C TRP A 6 -15.36 34.42 0.84
N ALA A 7 -14.05 34.23 0.69
CA ALA A 7 -13.27 34.87 -0.36
C ALA A 7 -13.65 34.37 -1.77
N LEU A 8 -13.93 33.06 -1.94
CA LEU A 8 -14.46 32.50 -3.19
C LEU A 8 -15.84 33.13 -3.54
N ASN A 9 -16.75 33.24 -2.56
CA ASN A 9 -18.04 33.87 -2.75
C ASN A 9 -17.93 35.36 -3.11
N LEU A 10 -16.92 36.05 -2.59
CA LEU A 10 -16.67 37.45 -2.92
C LEU A 10 -16.16 37.60 -4.37
N ILE A 11 -15.23 36.73 -4.80
CA ILE A 11 -14.69 36.69 -6.17
C ILE A 11 -15.81 36.41 -7.17
N GLU A 12 -16.69 35.45 -6.86
CA GLU A 12 -17.82 35.09 -7.72
C GLU A 12 -18.89 36.18 -7.77
N LYS A 13 -19.17 36.82 -6.64
CA LYS A 13 -20.19 37.88 -6.53
C LYS A 13 -19.80 39.18 -7.23
N GLU A 14 -18.51 39.50 -7.24
CA GLU A 14 -17.98 40.73 -7.84
C GLU A 14 -17.35 40.52 -9.22
N ASP A 15 -17.48 39.30 -9.82
CA ASP A 15 -16.90 38.92 -11.13
C ASP A 15 -15.42 39.37 -11.26
N LEU A 16 -14.64 39.18 -10.18
CA LEU A 16 -13.23 39.59 -10.14
C LEU A 16 -12.40 38.65 -11.01
N ARG A 17 -12.07 39.10 -12.22
CA ARG A 17 -11.25 38.34 -13.15
C ARG A 17 -9.77 38.50 -12.81
N GLY A 18 -9.02 37.39 -12.80
CA GLY A 18 -7.57 37.38 -12.55
C GLY A 18 -7.17 37.30 -11.08
N VAL A 19 -8.11 37.27 -10.14
CA VAL A 19 -7.84 37.02 -8.72
C VAL A 19 -7.91 35.51 -8.44
N GLN A 20 -6.82 34.93 -7.96
CA GLN A 20 -6.77 33.52 -7.54
C GLN A 20 -6.44 33.45 -6.06
N ILE A 21 -7.17 32.61 -5.33
CA ILE A 21 -6.82 32.28 -3.94
C ILE A 21 -5.83 31.12 -3.99
N GLU A 22 -4.57 31.41 -3.78
CA GLU A 22 -3.53 30.39 -3.63
C GLU A 22 -3.49 29.93 -2.18
N GLY A 23 -4.13 28.79 -1.92
CA GLY A 23 -3.96 28.05 -0.66
C GLY A 23 -2.89 26.97 -0.82
N MET A 24 -2.46 26.36 0.29
CA MET A 24 -1.56 25.17 0.25
C MET A 24 -2.09 24.06 -0.65
N GLU A 25 -3.39 23.98 -0.85
CA GLU A 25 -4.03 22.96 -1.70
C GLU A 25 -3.96 23.28 -3.20
N ASN A 26 -3.84 24.56 -3.58
CA ASN A 26 -3.94 25.00 -4.98
C ASN A 26 -2.64 25.61 -5.53
N GLY A 27 -1.78 26.15 -4.65
CA GLY A 27 -0.58 26.90 -5.07
C GLY A 27 0.60 26.01 -5.52
N GLN A 28 0.66 24.75 -5.06
CA GLN A 28 1.76 23.84 -5.40
C GLN A 28 1.24 22.42 -5.72
N PRO A 29 0.93 22.12 -6.98
CA PRO A 29 0.38 20.82 -7.39
C PRO A 29 1.26 19.62 -6.99
N LEU A 30 2.59 19.82 -6.98
CA LEU A 30 3.56 18.80 -6.57
C LEU A 30 3.42 18.48 -5.07
N MET A 31 3.32 19.48 -4.22
CA MET A 31 3.13 19.33 -2.77
C MET A 31 1.83 18.59 -2.45
N ARG A 32 0.73 18.96 -3.10
CA ARG A 32 -0.57 18.28 -2.94
C ARG A 32 -0.47 16.81 -3.31
N LYS A 33 0.12 16.49 -4.46
CA LYS A 33 0.28 15.10 -4.90
C LYS A 33 1.11 14.29 -3.90
N THR A 34 2.18 14.88 -3.36
CA THR A 34 3.04 14.26 -2.34
C THR A 34 2.28 14.00 -1.05
N LEU A 35 1.49 14.96 -0.56
CA LEU A 35 0.65 14.80 0.63
C LEU A 35 -0.45 13.76 0.44
N ASP A 36 -1.11 13.73 -0.72
CA ASP A 36 -2.12 12.73 -1.05
C ASP A 36 -1.51 11.31 -1.09
N GLN A 37 -0.33 11.16 -1.65
CA GLN A 37 0.39 9.89 -1.63
C GLN A 37 0.78 9.48 -0.21
N ALA A 38 1.30 10.41 0.61
CA ALA A 38 1.62 10.16 2.00
C ALA A 38 0.37 9.70 2.79
N ASN A 39 -0.77 10.36 2.60
CA ASN A 39 -2.03 9.98 3.24
C ASN A 39 -2.48 8.56 2.83
N ARG A 40 -2.31 8.17 1.56
CA ARG A 40 -2.57 6.80 1.09
C ARG A 40 -1.65 5.79 1.77
N PHE A 41 -0.36 6.10 1.93
CA PHE A 41 0.58 5.24 2.66
C PHE A 41 0.22 5.10 4.13
N LEU A 42 -0.09 6.20 4.82
CA LEU A 42 -0.51 6.18 6.22
C LEU A 42 -1.79 5.35 6.43
N SER A 43 -2.78 5.54 5.56
CA SER A 43 -4.01 4.74 5.57
C SER A 43 -3.72 3.25 5.36
N LEU A 44 -2.79 2.92 4.46
CA LEU A 44 -2.40 1.55 4.16
C LEU A 44 -1.69 0.89 5.35
N VAL A 45 -0.77 1.61 6.03
CA VAL A 45 -0.13 1.13 7.28
C VAL A 45 -1.18 0.89 8.35
N ALA A 46 -2.11 1.82 8.56
CA ALA A 46 -3.18 1.68 9.54
C ALA A 46 -4.07 0.46 9.26
N LEU A 47 -4.42 0.21 7.98
CA LEU A 47 -5.19 -0.96 7.56
C LEU A 47 -4.46 -2.27 7.84
N LEU A 48 -3.18 -2.34 7.49
CA LEU A 48 -2.36 -3.54 7.73
C LEU A 48 -2.17 -3.79 9.23
N THR A 49 -1.96 -2.72 10.01
CA THR A 49 -1.86 -2.82 11.48
C THR A 49 -3.15 -3.36 12.08
N ALA A 50 -4.30 -2.81 11.69
CA ALA A 50 -5.61 -3.28 12.14
C ALA A 50 -5.85 -4.75 11.78
N MET A 51 -5.37 -5.17 10.61
CA MET A 51 -5.50 -6.53 10.15
C MET A 51 -4.59 -7.51 10.90
N ILE A 52 -3.35 -7.14 11.14
CA ILE A 52 -2.42 -7.92 11.97
C ILE A 52 -3.01 -8.09 13.37
N ALA A 53 -3.54 -7.01 13.97
CA ALA A 53 -4.23 -7.04 15.26
C ALA A 53 -5.44 -7.96 15.22
N ALA A 54 -6.29 -7.88 14.19
CA ALA A 54 -7.46 -8.73 14.01
C ALA A 54 -7.11 -10.22 13.98
N VAL A 55 -6.06 -10.59 13.22
CA VAL A 55 -5.55 -11.98 13.16
C VAL A 55 -5.07 -12.43 14.54
N GLY A 56 -4.30 -11.60 15.24
CA GLY A 56 -3.81 -11.88 16.60
C GLY A 56 -4.96 -12.10 17.60
N ILE A 57 -5.95 -11.22 17.59
CA ILE A 57 -7.14 -11.31 18.46
C ILE A 57 -7.96 -12.56 18.14
N ALA A 58 -8.22 -12.84 16.86
CA ALA A 58 -8.98 -14.01 16.42
C ALA A 58 -8.34 -15.32 16.91
N LEU A 59 -7.04 -15.47 16.72
CA LEU A 59 -6.30 -16.67 17.10
C LEU A 59 -6.21 -16.84 18.62
N THR A 60 -5.97 -15.75 19.35
CA THR A 60 -5.88 -15.76 20.81
C THR A 60 -7.24 -16.09 21.43
N SER A 61 -8.31 -15.48 20.92
CA SER A 61 -9.68 -15.71 21.36
C SER A 61 -10.13 -17.15 21.11
N GLN A 62 -9.79 -17.70 19.93
CA GLN A 62 -10.09 -19.10 19.62
C GLN A 62 -9.41 -20.05 20.61
N ARG A 63 -8.14 -19.81 20.97
CA ARG A 63 -7.43 -20.61 21.97
C ARG A 63 -8.02 -20.50 23.36
N TYR A 64 -8.37 -19.29 23.75
CA TYR A 64 -9.04 -19.05 25.03
C TYR A 64 -10.31 -19.90 25.14
N VAL A 65 -11.15 -19.87 24.10
CA VAL A 65 -12.38 -20.67 24.02
C VAL A 65 -12.11 -22.18 24.08
N GLU A 66 -11.10 -22.66 23.36
CA GLU A 66 -10.70 -24.07 23.40
C GLU A 66 -10.30 -24.52 24.81
N ARG A 67 -9.53 -23.69 25.54
CA ARG A 67 -9.10 -23.98 26.91
C ARG A 67 -10.27 -23.90 27.90
N GLN A 68 -11.18 -22.93 27.72
CA GLN A 68 -12.29 -22.71 28.63
C GLN A 68 -13.55 -23.57 28.34
N SER A 69 -13.53 -24.32 27.24
CA SER A 69 -14.69 -25.14 26.83
C SER A 69 -15.08 -26.20 27.84
N ILE A 70 -14.10 -26.84 28.50
CA ILE A 70 -14.35 -27.84 29.55
C ILE A 70 -14.93 -27.17 30.80
N THR A 71 -14.32 -26.05 31.24
CA THR A 71 -14.78 -25.29 32.39
C THR A 71 -16.23 -24.79 32.20
N ALA A 72 -16.55 -24.27 31.00
CA ALA A 72 -17.88 -23.83 30.64
C ALA A 72 -18.89 -25.00 30.65
N ALA A 73 -18.51 -26.20 30.19
CA ALA A 73 -19.34 -27.37 30.22
C ALA A 73 -19.62 -27.82 31.67
N VAL A 74 -18.60 -27.79 32.54
CA VAL A 74 -18.77 -28.09 33.99
C VAL A 74 -19.73 -27.10 34.65
N TRP A 75 -19.58 -25.79 34.40
CA TRP A 75 -20.50 -24.77 34.91
C TRP A 75 -21.95 -25.03 34.48
N ARG A 76 -22.15 -25.50 33.26
CA ARG A 76 -23.48 -25.90 32.76
C ARG A 76 -24.05 -27.12 33.49
N CYS A 77 -23.20 -28.08 33.85
CA CYS A 77 -23.62 -29.20 34.69
C CYS A 77 -24.11 -28.74 36.08
N PHE A 78 -23.52 -27.68 36.61
CA PHE A 78 -23.94 -27.04 37.85
C PHE A 78 -25.12 -26.07 37.70
N GLY A 79 -25.75 -26.00 36.53
CA GLY A 79 -26.93 -25.19 36.28
C GLY A 79 -26.70 -23.77 35.82
N ALA A 80 -25.46 -23.39 35.47
CA ALA A 80 -25.17 -22.05 34.94
C ALA A 80 -25.91 -21.81 33.62
N SER A 81 -26.59 -20.67 33.51
CA SER A 81 -27.26 -20.24 32.29
C SER A 81 -26.26 -19.80 31.21
N ARG A 82 -26.69 -19.81 29.93
CA ARG A 82 -25.87 -19.33 28.80
C ARG A 82 -25.44 -17.89 29.02
N GLY A 83 -26.31 -17.03 29.53
CA GLY A 83 -26.02 -15.62 29.81
C GLY A 83 -24.97 -15.43 30.89
N GLN A 84 -25.03 -16.23 31.98
CA GLN A 84 -24.01 -16.17 33.06
C GLN A 84 -22.61 -16.54 32.55
N ILE A 85 -22.52 -17.59 31.72
CA ILE A 85 -21.24 -18.00 31.11
C ILE A 85 -20.71 -16.90 30.19
N LEU A 86 -21.59 -16.39 29.29
CA LEU A 86 -21.21 -15.32 28.37
C LEU A 86 -20.71 -14.09 29.12
N TRP A 87 -21.46 -13.63 30.11
CA TRP A 87 -21.14 -12.44 30.88
C TRP A 87 -19.86 -12.58 31.73
N SER A 88 -19.64 -13.75 32.31
CA SER A 88 -18.42 -14.05 33.06
C SER A 88 -17.18 -13.95 32.17
N HIS A 89 -17.21 -14.55 30.98
CA HIS A 89 -16.08 -14.47 30.04
C HIS A 89 -15.99 -13.09 29.36
N ALA A 90 -17.09 -12.43 29.04
CA ALA A 90 -17.09 -11.08 28.48
C ALA A 90 -16.41 -10.07 29.41
N LYS A 91 -16.60 -10.18 30.75
CA LYS A 91 -15.87 -9.34 31.73
C LYS A 91 -14.34 -9.45 31.56
N HIS A 92 -13.81 -10.65 31.36
CA HIS A 92 -12.37 -10.83 31.12
C HIS A 92 -11.90 -10.09 29.85
N PHE A 93 -12.69 -10.17 28.77
CA PHE A 93 -12.35 -9.47 27.53
C PHE A 93 -12.47 -7.95 27.67
N ILE A 94 -13.45 -7.45 28.45
CA ILE A 94 -13.57 -6.02 28.77
C ILE A 94 -12.34 -5.53 29.55
N VAL A 95 -11.90 -6.29 30.57
CA VAL A 95 -10.69 -5.94 31.33
C VAL A 95 -9.45 -5.92 30.42
N VAL A 96 -9.30 -6.94 29.55
CA VAL A 96 -8.21 -7.00 28.59
C VAL A 96 -8.29 -5.83 27.60
N ALA A 97 -9.51 -5.45 27.14
CA ALA A 97 -9.71 -4.29 26.27
C ALA A 97 -9.24 -2.99 26.92
N ILE A 98 -9.65 -2.78 28.19
CA ILE A 98 -9.28 -1.57 28.94
C ILE A 98 -7.78 -1.52 29.19
N LEU A 99 -7.18 -2.60 29.69
CA LEU A 99 -5.74 -2.65 29.96
C LEU A 99 -4.91 -2.54 28.68
N GLY A 100 -5.29 -3.28 27.65
CA GLY A 100 -4.62 -3.22 26.36
C GLY A 100 -4.77 -1.85 25.68
N GLY A 101 -5.97 -1.26 25.78
CA GLY A 101 -6.24 0.08 25.27
C GLY A 101 -5.42 1.16 25.99
N LEU A 102 -5.36 1.11 27.33
CA LEU A 102 -4.53 2.03 28.13
C LEU A 102 -3.05 1.88 27.80
N LEU A 103 -2.53 0.66 27.74
CA LEU A 103 -1.15 0.41 27.32
C LEU A 103 -0.90 0.92 25.90
N GLY A 104 -1.84 0.69 24.98
CA GLY A 104 -1.73 1.19 23.60
C GLY A 104 -1.67 2.72 23.54
N ILE A 105 -2.47 3.42 24.36
CA ILE A 105 -2.43 4.89 24.47
C ILE A 105 -1.08 5.36 25.02
N VAL A 106 -0.57 4.75 26.09
CA VAL A 106 0.73 5.10 26.69
C VAL A 106 1.86 4.89 25.68
N PHE A 107 1.91 3.72 25.03
CA PHE A 107 2.90 3.48 23.97
C PHE A 107 2.73 4.43 22.79
N GLY A 108 1.51 4.69 22.34
CA GLY A 108 1.24 5.63 21.27
C GLY A 108 1.73 7.04 21.60
N TRP A 109 1.52 7.49 22.86
CA TRP A 109 2.01 8.78 23.32
C TRP A 109 3.54 8.83 23.40
N VAL A 110 4.18 7.81 23.97
CA VAL A 110 5.65 7.71 24.01
C VAL A 110 6.26 7.75 22.60
N PHE A 111 5.67 7.00 21.66
CA PHE A 111 6.13 7.02 20.27
C PHE A 111 5.87 8.36 19.57
N HIS A 112 4.77 9.02 19.87
CA HIS A 112 4.49 10.37 19.37
C HIS A 112 5.57 11.36 19.86
N GLU A 113 5.92 11.36 21.13
CA GLU A 113 6.98 12.23 21.68
C GLU A 113 8.35 11.90 21.09
N LEU A 114 8.68 10.60 20.95
CA LEU A 114 9.92 10.15 20.32
C LEU A 114 9.99 10.60 18.85
N PHE A 115 8.87 10.53 18.16
CA PHE A 115 8.74 10.99 16.77
C PHE A 115 8.97 12.50 16.66
N ILE A 116 8.31 13.31 17.50
CA ILE A 116 8.50 14.77 17.55
C ILE A 116 9.97 15.10 17.88
N TRP A 117 10.56 14.41 18.86
CA TRP A 117 11.97 14.60 19.20
C TRP A 117 12.90 14.30 18.03
N GLY A 118 12.67 13.22 17.30
CA GLY A 118 13.45 12.87 16.10
C GLY A 118 13.28 13.86 14.95
N MET A 119 12.13 14.53 14.86
CA MET A 119 11.85 15.52 13.83
C MET A 119 12.23 16.96 14.19
N ARG A 120 12.56 17.26 15.43
CA ARG A 120 12.92 18.63 15.89
C ARG A 120 14.06 19.26 15.08
N ASN A 121 15.02 18.46 14.63
CA ASN A 121 16.13 18.94 13.79
C ASN A 121 15.76 19.12 12.31
N LEU A 122 14.57 18.70 11.91
CA LEU A 122 14.09 18.74 10.52
C LEU A 122 12.99 19.78 10.32
N ILE A 123 12.36 20.24 11.40
CA ILE A 123 11.24 21.21 11.37
C ILE A 123 11.60 22.36 12.30
N ASP A 124 11.85 23.54 11.73
CA ASP A 124 12.17 24.77 12.48
C ASP A 124 10.94 25.44 13.14
N GLN A 125 9.78 24.81 13.09
CA GLN A 125 8.54 25.34 13.66
C GLN A 125 8.04 24.50 14.83
N ASP A 126 7.54 25.16 15.86
CA ASP A 126 6.86 24.50 16.97
C ASP A 126 5.58 23.82 16.48
N LEU A 127 5.54 22.51 16.64
CA LEU A 127 4.36 21.72 16.28
C LEU A 127 3.22 21.99 17.27
N PRO A 128 1.96 22.09 16.80
CA PRO A 128 0.81 22.29 17.68
C PRO A 128 0.64 21.11 18.64
N ASN A 129 0.11 21.40 19.83
CA ASN A 129 -0.17 20.37 20.82
C ASN A 129 -1.05 19.26 20.27
N PRO A 130 -0.78 17.99 20.62
CA PRO A 130 -1.53 16.84 20.10
C PRO A 130 -3.01 16.93 20.50
N SER A 131 -3.88 16.61 19.55
CA SER A 131 -5.32 16.52 19.80
C SER A 131 -5.65 15.23 20.56
N TRP A 132 -6.65 15.25 21.44
CA TRP A 132 -7.18 14.06 22.11
C TRP A 132 -8.02 13.16 21.20
N TRP A 133 -8.35 13.61 20.00
CA TRP A 133 -9.18 12.89 19.04
C TRP A 133 -8.64 11.51 18.64
N PRO A 134 -7.34 11.34 18.35
CA PRO A 134 -6.75 10.03 18.05
C PRO A 134 -6.87 9.01 19.18
N VAL A 135 -6.89 9.46 20.45
CA VAL A 135 -7.06 8.58 21.61
C VAL A 135 -8.43 7.92 21.59
N TRP A 136 -9.49 8.70 21.37
CA TRP A 136 -10.86 8.17 21.26
C TRP A 136 -11.02 7.23 20.07
N TRP A 137 -10.40 7.57 18.94
CA TRP A 137 -10.37 6.72 17.75
C TRP A 137 -9.65 5.40 18.00
N GLY A 138 -8.49 5.44 18.62
CA GLY A 138 -7.72 4.25 18.98
C GLY A 138 -8.47 3.31 19.90
N LEU A 139 -9.15 3.85 20.93
CA LEU A 139 -10.01 3.06 21.82
C LEU A 139 -11.17 2.43 21.08
N LEU A 140 -11.86 3.18 20.23
CA LEU A 140 -13.00 2.68 19.45
C LEU A 140 -12.59 1.54 18.52
N VAL A 141 -11.49 1.70 17.78
CA VAL A 141 -10.93 0.67 16.90
C VAL A 141 -10.55 -0.57 17.71
N SER A 142 -9.85 -0.40 18.84
CA SER A 142 -9.44 -1.50 19.71
C SER A 142 -10.63 -2.30 20.24
N ILE A 143 -11.66 -1.61 20.75
CA ILE A 143 -12.88 -2.23 21.25
C ILE A 143 -13.62 -2.97 20.13
N THR A 144 -13.75 -2.35 18.96
CA THR A 144 -14.47 -2.95 17.83
C THR A 144 -13.74 -4.19 17.30
N LEU A 145 -12.41 -4.15 17.18
CA LEU A 145 -11.60 -5.31 16.79
C LEU A 145 -11.73 -6.43 17.82
N LEU A 146 -11.61 -6.10 19.11
CA LEU A 146 -11.71 -7.11 20.15
C LEU A 146 -13.07 -7.80 20.14
N PHE A 147 -14.16 -7.04 20.19
CA PHE A 147 -15.51 -7.63 20.21
C PHE A 147 -15.90 -8.28 18.87
N GLY A 148 -15.46 -7.72 17.73
CA GLY A 148 -15.70 -8.30 16.42
C GLY A 148 -15.09 -9.68 16.26
N PHE A 149 -13.86 -9.87 16.72
CA PHE A 149 -13.12 -11.12 16.56
C PHE A 149 -13.20 -12.07 17.76
N SER A 150 -13.45 -11.58 18.99
CA SER A 150 -13.63 -12.43 20.16
C SER A 150 -15.10 -12.79 20.42
N GLY A 151 -16.05 -11.95 20.02
CA GLY A 151 -17.49 -12.20 20.19
C GLY A 151 -17.92 -13.55 19.64
N PRO A 152 -17.60 -13.88 18.40
CA PRO A 152 -17.90 -15.16 17.80
C PRO A 152 -17.41 -16.38 18.59
N PRO A 153 -16.11 -16.49 18.92
CA PRO A 153 -15.63 -17.57 19.77
C PRO A 153 -16.31 -17.63 21.14
N LEU A 154 -16.58 -16.47 21.77
CA LEU A 154 -17.26 -16.41 23.06
C LEU A 154 -18.73 -16.95 23.00
N LEU A 155 -19.44 -16.59 21.93
CA LEU A 155 -20.79 -17.16 21.70
C LEU A 155 -20.76 -18.68 21.54
N ALA A 156 -19.70 -19.23 20.93
CA ALA A 156 -19.53 -20.67 20.80
C ALA A 156 -19.35 -21.37 22.16
N LEU A 157 -18.75 -20.71 23.18
CA LEU A 157 -18.69 -21.23 24.56
C LEU A 157 -20.06 -21.45 25.17
N THR A 158 -21.04 -20.60 24.88
CA THR A 158 -22.41 -20.73 25.42
C THR A 158 -23.18 -21.90 24.83
N GLN A 159 -22.73 -22.44 23.71
CA GLN A 159 -23.37 -23.55 22.99
C GLN A 159 -22.74 -24.92 23.32
N VAL A 160 -21.73 -24.97 24.18
CA VAL A 160 -21.09 -26.23 24.60
C VAL A 160 -22.10 -27.06 25.39
N SER A 161 -22.35 -28.32 24.96
CA SER A 161 -23.24 -29.23 25.69
C SER A 161 -22.54 -29.86 26.89
N PRO A 162 -23.25 -30.10 28.03
CA PRO A 162 -22.70 -30.81 29.17
C PRO A 162 -22.11 -32.21 28.81
N LEU A 163 -22.74 -32.90 27.88
CA LEU A 163 -22.27 -34.21 27.38
C LEU A 163 -20.89 -34.16 26.71
N GLN A 164 -20.45 -33.01 26.19
CA GLN A 164 -19.11 -32.84 25.62
C GLN A 164 -18.01 -32.84 26.69
N ALA A 165 -18.32 -32.49 27.94
CA ALA A 165 -17.38 -32.59 29.06
C ALA A 165 -17.14 -34.06 29.46
N LEU A 166 -18.14 -34.94 29.29
CA LEU A 166 -18.08 -36.36 29.64
C LEU A 166 -17.52 -37.22 28.49
N ARG A 167 -17.75 -36.82 27.26
CA ARG A 167 -17.19 -37.49 26.07
C ARG A 167 -16.18 -36.53 25.44
N SER A 168 -14.90 -36.78 25.53
CA SER A 168 -13.83 -36.03 24.84
C SER A 168 -13.93 -36.08 23.30
N VAL A 169 -15.13 -36.32 22.76
CA VAL A 169 -15.43 -36.47 21.34
C VAL A 169 -15.82 -35.11 20.78
N GLY A 170 -15.00 -34.58 19.87
CA GLY A 170 -15.24 -33.34 19.15
C GLY A 170 -16.57 -33.34 18.41
N GLY A 171 -17.60 -32.71 19.00
CA GLY A 171 -18.89 -32.49 18.35
C GLY A 171 -18.74 -31.58 17.10
N LYS A 172 -19.52 -31.87 16.06
CA LYS A 172 -19.58 -31.08 14.83
C LYS A 172 -20.02 -29.65 15.13
N ARG A 173 -19.08 -28.70 15.03
CA ARG A 173 -19.24 -27.26 15.32
C ARG A 173 -19.67 -26.42 14.08
N THR A 174 -20.47 -26.96 13.17
CA THR A 174 -20.49 -26.43 11.80
C THR A 174 -21.35 -25.15 11.61
N LEU A 175 -22.50 -25.00 12.23
CA LEU A 175 -23.38 -23.87 11.92
C LEU A 175 -23.06 -22.60 12.74
N GLY A 176 -22.81 -22.74 14.04
CA GLY A 176 -22.44 -21.59 14.90
C GLY A 176 -21.08 -20.97 14.53
N TYR A 177 -20.15 -21.74 13.97
CA TYR A 177 -18.84 -21.25 13.58
C TYR A 177 -18.89 -20.36 12.33
N ILE A 178 -19.74 -20.69 11.35
CA ILE A 178 -19.88 -19.93 10.12
C ILE A 178 -20.56 -18.58 10.38
N THR A 179 -21.66 -18.56 11.14
CA THR A 179 -22.35 -17.31 11.46
C THR A 179 -21.48 -16.35 12.26
N THR A 180 -20.66 -16.90 13.14
CA THR A 180 -19.75 -16.14 13.98
C THR A 180 -18.53 -15.64 13.18
N ALA A 181 -18.00 -16.42 12.27
CA ALA A 181 -16.96 -15.97 11.36
C ALA A 181 -17.45 -14.85 10.42
N LEU A 182 -18.69 -14.96 9.92
CA LEU A 182 -19.31 -13.93 9.10
C LEU A 182 -19.53 -12.62 9.87
N PHE A 183 -19.91 -12.67 11.15
CA PHE A 183 -20.06 -11.48 11.97
C PHE A 183 -18.71 -10.79 12.25
N GLY A 184 -17.66 -11.57 12.58
CA GLY A 184 -16.30 -11.05 12.76
C GLY A 184 -15.76 -10.44 11.48
N LEU A 185 -15.97 -11.11 10.34
CA LEU A 185 -15.58 -10.59 9.03
C LEU A 185 -16.39 -9.32 8.70
N GLY A 186 -17.68 -9.28 8.97
CA GLY A 186 -18.54 -8.13 8.74
C GLY A 186 -18.10 -6.90 9.54
N SER A 187 -17.83 -7.06 10.84
CA SER A 187 -17.33 -5.97 11.68
C SER A 187 -15.95 -5.47 11.22
N TYR A 188 -15.10 -6.38 10.75
CA TYR A 188 -13.81 -6.02 10.18
C TYR A 188 -13.95 -5.25 8.86
N VAL A 189 -14.83 -5.69 7.97
CA VAL A 189 -15.10 -5.00 6.69
C VAL A 189 -15.57 -3.56 6.94
N VAL A 190 -16.52 -3.36 7.87
CA VAL A 190 -17.01 -2.02 8.25
C VAL A 190 -15.86 -1.16 8.76
N LEU A 191 -15.05 -1.67 9.67
CA LEU A 191 -13.88 -0.96 10.20
C LEU A 191 -12.86 -0.62 9.11
N LEU A 192 -12.58 -1.57 8.23
CA LEU A 192 -11.61 -1.43 7.16
C LEU A 192 -12.01 -0.31 6.19
N PHE A 193 -13.27 -0.25 5.77
CA PHE A 193 -13.78 0.82 4.94
C PHE A 193 -13.80 2.17 5.66
N TRP A 194 -14.03 2.18 6.96
CA TRP A 194 -14.05 3.40 7.74
C TRP A 194 -12.64 3.98 7.97
N ILE A 195 -11.64 3.13 8.26
CA ILE A 195 -10.23 3.55 8.44
C ILE A 195 -9.60 3.97 7.10
N ALA A 196 -9.90 3.25 6.02
CA ALA A 196 -9.23 3.44 4.72
C ALA A 196 -9.52 4.80 4.10
N GLN A 197 -10.67 5.42 4.35
CA GLN A 197 -11.16 6.61 3.64
C GLN A 197 -11.09 6.50 2.10
N ASN A 198 -10.65 5.34 1.59
CA ASN A 198 -10.47 5.02 0.18
C ASN A 198 -10.96 3.60 -0.10
N PHE A 199 -12.15 3.51 -0.72
CA PHE A 199 -12.81 2.25 -1.02
C PHE A 199 -11.96 1.32 -1.92
N LYS A 200 -11.13 1.89 -2.78
CA LYS A 200 -10.28 1.12 -3.68
C LYS A 200 -9.17 0.39 -2.92
N LEU A 201 -8.47 1.10 -2.01
CA LEU A 201 -7.43 0.50 -1.15
C LEU A 201 -8.00 -0.59 -0.24
N ALA A 202 -9.11 -0.27 0.44
CA ALA A 202 -9.79 -1.21 1.34
C ALA A 202 -10.22 -2.48 0.59
N GLY A 203 -10.83 -2.32 -0.59
CA GLY A 203 -11.31 -3.44 -1.41
C GLY A 203 -10.18 -4.35 -1.90
N ILE A 204 -9.05 -3.80 -2.31
CA ILE A 204 -7.89 -4.59 -2.76
C ILE A 204 -7.33 -5.42 -1.59
N ILE A 205 -7.11 -4.80 -0.42
CA ILE A 205 -6.57 -5.50 0.75
C ILE A 205 -7.52 -6.59 1.22
N LEU A 206 -8.81 -6.27 1.36
CA LEU A 206 -9.82 -7.23 1.76
C LEU A 206 -9.90 -8.42 0.79
N GLY A 207 -9.94 -8.13 -0.51
CA GLY A 207 -9.96 -9.15 -1.56
C GLY A 207 -8.72 -10.04 -1.54
N ALA A 208 -7.54 -9.45 -1.35
CA ALA A 208 -6.28 -10.19 -1.26
C ALA A 208 -6.26 -11.14 -0.05
N PHE A 209 -6.79 -10.70 1.11
CA PHE A 209 -6.81 -11.56 2.30
C PHE A 209 -7.88 -12.63 2.25
N ILE A 210 -9.08 -12.33 1.79
CA ILE A 210 -10.12 -13.35 1.61
C ILE A 210 -9.68 -14.37 0.56
N GLY A 211 -9.20 -13.90 -0.58
CA GLY A 211 -8.64 -14.75 -1.63
C GLY A 211 -7.45 -15.58 -1.13
N GLY A 212 -6.56 -14.97 -0.34
CA GLY A 212 -5.44 -15.64 0.31
C GLY A 212 -5.89 -16.77 1.23
N VAL A 213 -6.84 -16.53 2.12
CA VAL A 213 -7.38 -17.57 3.04
C VAL A 213 -7.95 -18.75 2.26
N ILE A 214 -8.72 -18.49 1.21
CA ILE A 214 -9.31 -19.54 0.34
C ILE A 214 -8.20 -20.30 -0.37
N LEU A 215 -7.23 -19.61 -0.95
CA LEU A 215 -6.11 -20.20 -1.68
C LEU A 215 -5.23 -21.03 -0.75
N PHE A 216 -4.85 -20.50 0.42
CA PHE A 216 -3.99 -21.19 1.38
C PHE A 216 -4.67 -22.44 1.94
N GLY A 217 -5.97 -22.35 2.25
CA GLY A 217 -6.75 -23.49 2.71
C GLY A 217 -6.91 -24.56 1.63
N GLY A 218 -7.28 -24.15 0.43
CA GLY A 218 -7.48 -25.06 -0.72
C GLY A 218 -6.19 -25.73 -1.16
N VAL A 219 -5.15 -24.95 -1.44
CA VAL A 219 -3.84 -25.47 -1.86
C VAL A 219 -3.20 -26.28 -0.74
N GLY A 220 -3.27 -25.79 0.50
CA GLY A 220 -2.74 -26.53 1.66
C GLY A 220 -3.42 -27.87 1.86
N TYR A 221 -4.74 -27.96 1.72
CA TYR A 221 -5.49 -29.20 1.78
C TYR A 221 -5.08 -30.17 0.65
N PHE A 222 -5.05 -29.68 -0.57
CA PHE A 222 -4.72 -30.48 -1.74
C PHE A 222 -3.28 -31.02 -1.68
N LEU A 223 -2.30 -30.16 -1.36
CA LEU A 223 -0.91 -30.56 -1.24
C LEU A 223 -0.70 -31.56 -0.09
N ALA A 224 -1.29 -31.32 1.08
CA ALA A 224 -1.19 -32.26 2.21
C ALA A 224 -1.76 -33.63 1.83
N ARG A 225 -2.93 -33.67 1.18
CA ARG A 225 -3.53 -34.92 0.74
C ARG A 225 -2.69 -35.63 -0.33
N TYR A 226 -2.30 -34.91 -1.37
CA TYR A 226 -1.54 -35.48 -2.50
C TYR A 226 -0.18 -36.01 -2.06
N LEU A 227 0.60 -35.23 -1.32
CA LEU A 227 1.90 -35.68 -0.81
C LEU A 227 1.75 -36.76 0.27
N GLY A 228 0.68 -36.70 1.06
CA GLY A 228 0.31 -37.76 1.99
C GLY A 228 0.09 -39.10 1.26
N GLU A 229 -0.66 -39.10 0.16
CA GLU A 229 -0.89 -40.30 -0.65
C GLU A 229 0.40 -40.80 -1.35
N LEU A 230 1.22 -39.88 -1.86
CA LEU A 230 2.45 -40.20 -2.58
C LEU A 230 3.52 -40.84 -1.69
N PHE A 231 3.69 -40.36 -0.45
CA PHE A 231 4.80 -40.73 0.43
C PHE A 231 4.41 -41.72 1.55
N ALA A 232 3.13 -41.82 1.92
CA ALA A 232 2.67 -42.69 3.02
C ALA A 232 3.03 -44.17 2.83
N ASN A 233 3.01 -44.68 1.58
CA ASN A 233 3.19 -46.07 1.25
C ASN A 233 4.63 -46.40 0.77
N ARG A 234 5.55 -45.45 0.72
CA ARG A 234 6.93 -45.67 0.27
C ARG A 234 7.80 -46.22 1.39
N VAL A 235 8.05 -47.51 1.38
CA VAL A 235 8.83 -48.25 2.41
C VAL A 235 10.27 -47.75 2.55
N ARG A 236 10.88 -47.23 1.48
CA ARG A 236 12.28 -46.75 1.46
C ARG A 236 12.50 -45.45 2.23
N LEU A 237 11.44 -44.74 2.65
CA LEU A 237 11.56 -43.47 3.39
C LEU A 237 11.78 -43.74 4.89
N PRO A 238 12.54 -42.87 5.57
CA PRO A 238 12.68 -42.90 7.02
C PRO A 238 11.32 -42.94 7.73
N ALA A 239 11.21 -43.71 8.81
CA ALA A 239 9.94 -43.92 9.52
C ALA A 239 9.24 -42.62 9.94
N GLY A 240 10.00 -41.57 10.33
CA GLY A 240 9.45 -40.27 10.69
C GLY A 240 8.77 -39.54 9.50
N ILE A 241 9.37 -39.60 8.30
CA ILE A 241 8.79 -38.99 7.09
C ILE A 241 7.51 -39.71 6.68
N ARG A 242 7.56 -41.03 6.70
CA ARG A 242 6.39 -41.89 6.38
C ARG A 242 5.23 -41.65 7.35
N PHE A 243 5.51 -41.50 8.65
CA PHE A 243 4.51 -41.23 9.65
C PHE A 243 3.89 -39.84 9.47
N ALA A 244 4.70 -38.80 9.17
CA ALA A 244 4.21 -37.46 8.82
C ALA A 244 3.30 -37.50 7.57
N ALA A 245 3.70 -38.25 6.53
CA ALA A 245 2.89 -38.43 5.32
C ALA A 245 1.56 -39.16 5.59
N GLN A 246 1.57 -40.21 6.44
CA GLN A 246 0.33 -40.89 6.86
C GLN A 246 -0.63 -39.94 7.61
N ARG A 247 -0.09 -39.04 8.43
CA ARG A 247 -0.89 -38.00 9.10
C ARG A 247 -1.51 -37.03 8.12
N PHE A 248 -0.76 -36.56 7.12
CA PHE A 248 -1.28 -35.68 6.07
C PHE A 248 -2.39 -36.37 5.28
N LYS A 249 -2.22 -37.67 4.93
CA LYS A 249 -3.25 -38.46 4.28
C LYS A 249 -4.51 -38.62 5.14
N GLY A 250 -4.33 -38.96 6.42
CA GLY A 250 -5.46 -39.23 7.33
C GLY A 250 -6.23 -37.98 7.77
N LYS A 251 -5.57 -36.85 7.92
CA LYS A 251 -6.18 -35.61 8.42
C LYS A 251 -5.63 -34.37 7.67
N PRO A 252 -5.84 -34.25 6.36
CA PRO A 252 -5.31 -33.13 5.57
C PRO A 252 -5.84 -31.77 6.03
N GLN A 253 -7.03 -31.72 6.65
CA GLN A 253 -7.64 -30.51 7.17
C GLN A 253 -6.80 -29.82 8.26
N PHE A 254 -6.09 -30.60 9.11
CA PHE A 254 -5.22 -30.04 10.14
C PHE A 254 -3.99 -29.37 9.55
N ALA A 255 -3.38 -29.98 8.53
CA ALA A 255 -2.27 -29.39 7.81
C ALA A 255 -2.71 -28.14 7.05
N ALA A 256 -3.85 -28.18 6.38
CA ALA A 256 -4.44 -27.03 5.71
C ALA A 256 -4.71 -25.87 6.68
N GLN A 257 -5.28 -26.15 7.84
CA GLN A 257 -5.52 -25.12 8.88
C GLN A 257 -4.19 -24.51 9.38
N GLN A 258 -3.17 -25.35 9.62
CA GLN A 258 -1.85 -24.88 10.06
C GLN A 258 -1.18 -24.01 8.99
N ILE A 259 -1.19 -24.44 7.72
CA ILE A 259 -0.67 -23.69 6.58
C ILE A 259 -1.41 -22.36 6.45
N THR A 260 -2.75 -22.36 6.46
CA THR A 260 -3.55 -21.14 6.32
C THR A 260 -3.27 -20.13 7.43
N THR A 261 -3.25 -20.59 8.69
CA THR A 261 -3.01 -19.72 9.84
C THR A 261 -1.64 -19.06 9.78
N LEU A 262 -0.60 -19.83 9.44
CA LEU A 262 0.76 -19.33 9.31
C LEU A 262 0.89 -18.41 8.09
N ALA A 263 0.32 -18.82 6.94
CA ALA A 263 0.41 -18.06 5.70
C ALA A 263 -0.30 -16.70 5.78
N VAL A 264 -1.44 -16.60 6.44
CA VAL A 264 -2.17 -15.33 6.64
C VAL A 264 -1.34 -14.37 7.48
N ALA A 265 -0.76 -14.84 8.59
CA ALA A 265 0.10 -14.01 9.43
C ALA A 265 1.38 -13.55 8.68
N MET A 266 2.01 -14.49 7.95
CA MET A 266 3.19 -14.18 7.15
C MET A 266 2.87 -13.27 5.96
N MET A 267 1.73 -13.44 5.30
CA MET A 267 1.31 -12.58 4.19
C MET A 267 1.22 -11.11 4.62
N ALA A 268 0.61 -10.84 5.79
CA ALA A 268 0.52 -9.48 6.33
C ALA A 268 1.90 -8.87 6.56
N LEU A 269 2.82 -9.65 7.15
CA LEU A 269 4.17 -9.21 7.46
C LEU A 269 5.01 -9.02 6.19
N LEU A 270 4.94 -9.95 5.23
CA LEU A 270 5.65 -9.86 3.96
C LEU A 270 5.13 -8.71 3.10
N LEU A 271 3.80 -8.48 3.08
CA LEU A 271 3.20 -7.34 2.39
C LEU A 271 3.74 -6.02 2.96
N LEU A 272 3.87 -5.93 4.29
CA LEU A 272 4.45 -4.77 4.96
C LEU A 272 5.92 -4.54 4.53
N ILE A 273 6.72 -5.62 4.47
CA ILE A 273 8.13 -5.56 4.06
C ILE A 273 8.26 -5.04 2.60
N VAL A 274 7.45 -5.57 1.68
CA VAL A 274 7.45 -5.11 0.28
C VAL A 274 7.07 -3.63 0.18
N LEU A 275 6.02 -3.23 0.90
CA LEU A 275 5.57 -1.85 0.87
C LEU A 275 6.63 -0.89 1.41
N GLN A 276 7.36 -1.32 2.44
CA GLN A 276 8.45 -0.52 3.01
C GLN A 276 9.67 -0.43 2.08
N ILE A 277 10.10 -1.54 1.49
CA ILE A 277 11.35 -1.59 0.73
C ILE A 277 11.11 -1.13 -0.72
N ASP A 278 10.18 -1.77 -1.42
CA ASP A 278 10.03 -1.58 -2.85
C ASP A 278 9.12 -0.38 -3.18
N VAL A 279 7.95 -0.29 -2.53
CA VAL A 279 6.98 0.76 -2.89
C VAL A 279 7.40 2.12 -2.34
N LEU A 280 7.82 2.19 -1.07
CA LEU A 280 8.33 3.43 -0.48
C LEU A 280 9.67 3.82 -1.12
N GLY A 281 10.52 2.85 -1.47
CA GLY A 281 11.74 3.05 -2.23
C GLY A 281 11.48 3.62 -3.62
N ALA A 282 10.53 3.05 -4.36
CA ALA A 282 10.12 3.54 -5.67
C ALA A 282 9.52 4.96 -5.59
N TRP A 283 8.74 5.25 -4.54
CA TRP A 283 8.23 6.60 -4.31
C TRP A 283 9.36 7.60 -4.01
N ARG A 284 10.32 7.25 -3.16
CA ARG A 284 11.49 8.07 -2.85
C ARG A 284 12.34 8.34 -4.10
N SER A 285 12.53 7.34 -4.96
CA SER A 285 13.30 7.47 -6.20
C SER A 285 12.54 8.18 -7.33
N SER A 286 11.24 8.44 -7.16
CA SER A 286 10.44 9.17 -8.15
C SER A 286 10.77 10.67 -8.23
N ILE A 287 11.52 11.20 -7.25
CA ILE A 287 12.11 12.54 -7.34
C ILE A 287 13.52 12.39 -7.91
N PRO A 288 13.76 12.79 -9.15
CA PRO A 288 15.07 12.66 -9.76
C PRO A 288 16.05 13.61 -9.08
N GLN A 289 17.15 13.07 -8.56
CA GLN A 289 18.21 13.86 -7.95
C GLN A 289 18.92 14.79 -8.95
N ASN A 290 18.81 14.48 -10.25
CA ASN A 290 19.43 15.22 -11.37
C ASN A 290 18.41 16.00 -12.20
N SER A 291 17.30 16.42 -11.59
CA SER A 291 16.32 17.27 -12.29
C SER A 291 16.89 18.65 -12.60
N PRO A 292 16.50 19.26 -13.73
CA PRO A 292 16.74 20.66 -13.99
C PRO A 292 16.24 21.53 -12.83
N ASN A 293 17.04 22.50 -12.42
CA ASN A 293 16.70 23.47 -11.36
C ASN A 293 16.59 24.90 -11.88
N ARG A 294 16.86 25.11 -13.17
CA ARG A 294 16.76 26.40 -13.85
C ARG A 294 15.94 26.27 -15.12
N PHE A 295 15.11 27.26 -15.40
CA PHE A 295 14.38 27.39 -16.64
C PHE A 295 14.67 28.75 -17.25
N LEU A 296 15.03 28.77 -18.52
CA LEU A 296 15.14 29.98 -19.33
C LEU A 296 13.85 30.12 -20.14
N LEU A 297 13.19 31.23 -19.99
CA LEU A 297 11.96 31.57 -20.69
C LEU A 297 12.19 32.78 -21.57
N ASN A 298 11.37 32.94 -22.59
CA ASN A 298 11.39 34.11 -23.49
C ASN A 298 12.67 34.23 -24.33
N ILE A 299 13.30 33.09 -24.70
CA ILE A 299 14.39 33.08 -25.64
C ILE A 299 13.80 33.38 -27.03
N GLN A 300 14.29 34.42 -27.69
CA GLN A 300 13.84 34.77 -29.04
C GLN A 300 14.47 33.85 -30.10
N PRO A 301 13.84 33.66 -31.28
CA PRO A 301 14.34 32.76 -32.32
C PRO A 301 15.79 33.05 -32.76
N ASP A 302 16.16 34.33 -32.82
CA ASP A 302 17.52 34.81 -33.19
C ASP A 302 18.56 34.56 -32.10
N GLN A 303 18.15 34.39 -30.84
CA GLN A 303 19.00 34.12 -29.67
C GLN A 303 19.28 32.65 -29.44
N LYS A 304 18.50 31.76 -30.07
CA LYS A 304 18.50 30.32 -29.84
C LYS A 304 19.91 29.69 -29.91
N GLU A 305 20.64 30.00 -31.00
CA GLU A 305 21.97 29.42 -31.23
C GLU A 305 23.01 29.94 -30.23
N GLY A 306 22.95 31.23 -29.90
CA GLY A 306 23.87 31.83 -28.93
C GLY A 306 23.64 31.29 -27.49
N VAL A 307 22.38 31.10 -27.08
CA VAL A 307 22.06 30.47 -25.79
C VAL A 307 22.54 29.03 -25.75
N LEU A 308 22.33 28.26 -26.83
CA LEU A 308 22.80 26.88 -26.92
C LEU A 308 24.33 26.80 -26.82
N GLN A 309 25.07 27.72 -27.49
CA GLN A 309 26.52 27.77 -27.38
C GLN A 309 26.99 28.06 -25.96
N LEU A 310 26.38 29.00 -25.25
CA LEU A 310 26.71 29.29 -23.84
C LEU A 310 26.45 28.05 -22.94
N LEU A 311 25.33 27.40 -23.11
CA LEU A 311 24.99 26.20 -22.35
C LEU A 311 25.95 25.04 -22.62
N THR A 312 26.28 24.77 -23.87
CA THR A 312 27.19 23.68 -24.29
C THR A 312 28.63 23.91 -23.92
N THR A 313 29.10 25.16 -23.93
CA THR A 313 30.49 25.51 -23.58
C THR A 313 30.76 25.26 -22.10
N THR A 314 29.77 25.46 -21.25
CA THR A 314 29.90 25.33 -19.79
C THR A 314 29.60 23.90 -19.30
N GLN A 315 28.75 23.15 -19.98
CA GLN A 315 28.33 21.79 -19.60
C GLN A 315 28.21 20.87 -20.83
N ALA A 316 29.33 20.45 -21.37
CA ALA A 316 29.42 19.66 -22.61
C ALA A 316 28.74 18.28 -22.60
N GLN A 317 28.23 17.80 -21.46
CA GLN A 317 27.62 16.46 -21.29
C GLN A 317 26.13 16.46 -21.04
N LEU A 318 25.44 17.60 -20.99
CA LEU A 318 24.02 17.65 -20.68
C LEU A 318 23.17 17.75 -21.95
N ASP A 319 22.19 16.89 -22.03
CA ASP A 319 21.16 16.86 -23.06
C ASP A 319 20.15 17.98 -22.77
N PHE A 320 20.25 19.10 -23.49
CA PHE A 320 19.35 20.24 -23.29
C PHE A 320 18.13 20.10 -24.20
N ASP A 321 16.96 20.01 -23.58
CA ASP A 321 15.68 20.01 -24.28
C ASP A 321 15.24 21.47 -24.54
N LEU A 322 15.59 22.00 -25.68
CA LEU A 322 15.13 23.32 -26.12
C LEU A 322 13.90 23.17 -27.00
N TYR A 323 12.77 23.70 -26.52
CA TYR A 323 11.48 23.62 -27.20
C TYR A 323 10.91 24.99 -27.52
N PRO A 324 10.19 25.13 -28.65
CA PRO A 324 9.36 26.30 -28.89
C PRO A 324 8.17 26.33 -27.94
N MET A 325 7.80 27.50 -27.47
CA MET A 325 6.65 27.76 -26.63
C MET A 325 5.73 28.75 -27.32
N ILE A 326 4.57 28.30 -27.70
CA ILE A 326 3.56 29.06 -28.43
C ILE A 326 2.32 29.16 -27.55
N ARG A 327 1.85 30.39 -27.30
CA ARG A 327 0.64 30.60 -26.52
C ARG A 327 -0.59 30.50 -27.42
N GLY A 328 -1.46 29.54 -27.14
CA GLY A 328 -2.68 29.33 -27.90
C GLY A 328 -3.88 29.03 -27.01
N ARG A 329 -5.02 29.56 -27.35
CA ARG A 329 -6.28 29.30 -26.63
C ARG A 329 -7.08 28.26 -27.38
N LEU A 330 -7.57 27.24 -26.68
CA LEU A 330 -8.52 26.27 -27.26
C LEU A 330 -9.89 26.91 -27.43
N VAL A 331 -10.35 27.05 -28.69
CA VAL A 331 -11.61 27.73 -29.02
C VAL A 331 -12.70 26.82 -29.49
N ARG A 332 -12.34 25.69 -30.17
CA ARG A 332 -13.33 24.72 -30.63
C ARG A 332 -12.84 23.29 -30.47
N ILE A 333 -13.81 22.38 -30.25
CA ILE A 333 -13.64 20.93 -30.29
C ILE A 333 -14.69 20.40 -31.25
N ASN A 334 -14.28 19.68 -32.30
CA ASN A 334 -15.17 19.15 -33.35
C ASN A 334 -16.09 20.23 -33.90
N GLN A 335 -15.55 21.40 -34.24
CA GLN A 335 -16.27 22.58 -34.78
C GLN A 335 -17.27 23.23 -33.81
N ARG A 336 -17.42 22.74 -32.57
CA ARG A 336 -18.26 23.31 -31.55
C ARG A 336 -17.42 24.27 -30.69
N GLU A 337 -17.90 25.49 -30.49
CA GLU A 337 -17.27 26.43 -29.55
C GLU A 337 -17.30 25.89 -28.12
N VAL A 338 -16.19 26.07 -27.41
CA VAL A 338 -15.99 25.57 -26.06
C VAL A 338 -15.81 26.71 -25.09
N SER A 339 -16.59 26.68 -24.00
CA SER A 339 -16.48 27.62 -22.90
C SER A 339 -16.37 26.91 -21.55
N SER A 340 -15.93 27.63 -20.53
CA SER A 340 -15.86 27.10 -19.14
C SER A 340 -17.24 26.63 -18.64
N LYS A 341 -18.34 27.14 -19.18
CA LYS A 341 -19.71 26.77 -18.80
C LYS A 341 -20.09 25.34 -19.24
N ASP A 342 -19.38 24.78 -20.21
CA ASP A 342 -19.66 23.44 -20.73
C ASP A 342 -19.14 22.33 -19.78
N TYR A 343 -18.35 22.69 -18.78
CA TYR A 343 -17.72 21.75 -17.86
C TYR A 343 -18.20 21.95 -16.42
N GLN A 344 -18.40 20.84 -15.68
CA GLN A 344 -18.77 20.89 -14.27
C GLN A 344 -17.53 20.95 -13.35
N ALA A 345 -16.43 20.31 -13.75
CA ALA A 345 -15.22 20.21 -12.97
C ALA A 345 -14.42 21.53 -13.02
N ASP A 346 -14.07 22.08 -11.87
CA ASP A 346 -13.32 23.34 -11.76
C ASP A 346 -11.96 23.31 -12.47
N ASN A 347 -11.32 22.14 -12.52
CA ASN A 347 -10.07 21.98 -13.26
C ASN A 347 -10.28 22.12 -14.77
N ALA A 348 -11.37 21.61 -15.31
CA ALA A 348 -11.69 21.74 -16.73
C ALA A 348 -12.03 23.18 -17.09
N LYS A 349 -12.82 23.88 -16.26
CA LYS A 349 -13.15 25.30 -16.44
C LYS A 349 -11.87 26.14 -16.54
N ARG A 350 -10.95 25.96 -15.57
CA ARG A 350 -9.66 26.68 -15.55
C ARG A 350 -8.78 26.40 -16.76
N LEU A 351 -8.81 25.15 -17.27
CA LEU A 351 -8.05 24.79 -18.46
C LEU A 351 -8.55 25.48 -19.72
N ILE A 352 -9.87 25.60 -19.88
CA ILE A 352 -10.48 26.25 -21.05
C ILE A 352 -10.28 27.77 -21.03
N ASP A 353 -10.37 28.41 -19.87
CA ASP A 353 -10.26 29.87 -19.74
C ASP A 353 -8.84 30.40 -19.87
N ARG A 354 -7.80 29.54 -19.76
CA ARG A 354 -6.41 29.94 -19.89
C ARG A 354 -5.84 29.64 -21.28
N GLU A 355 -4.76 30.32 -21.61
CA GLU A 355 -3.92 29.95 -22.75
C GLU A 355 -3.14 28.67 -22.44
N PHE A 356 -3.03 27.80 -23.44
CA PHE A 356 -2.14 26.64 -23.42
C PHE A 356 -0.77 27.03 -23.95
N ASN A 357 0.26 26.47 -23.34
CA ASN A 357 1.58 26.43 -23.96
C ASN A 357 1.59 25.24 -24.93
N LEU A 358 1.49 25.55 -26.23
CA LEU A 358 1.66 24.61 -27.32
C LEU A 358 3.12 24.52 -27.69
N SER A 359 3.50 23.41 -28.28
CA SER A 359 4.84 23.19 -28.80
C SER A 359 4.79 22.30 -30.04
N TYR A 360 5.92 22.19 -30.73
CA TYR A 360 6.08 21.23 -31.79
C TYR A 360 7.40 20.46 -31.67
N ALA A 361 7.40 19.22 -32.14
CA ALA A 361 8.61 18.39 -32.21
C ALA A 361 8.42 17.25 -33.21
N ASP A 362 9.45 16.92 -33.96
CA ASP A 362 9.41 15.82 -34.94
C ASP A 362 9.59 14.45 -34.27
N LYS A 363 10.27 14.41 -33.15
CA LYS A 363 10.48 13.19 -32.35
C LYS A 363 9.75 13.27 -31.03
N VAL A 364 9.36 12.11 -30.50
CA VAL A 364 8.77 12.02 -29.15
C VAL A 364 9.77 12.55 -28.13
N PRO A 365 9.39 13.54 -27.30
CA PRO A 365 10.28 14.08 -26.28
C PRO A 365 10.73 13.01 -25.29
N GLN A 366 11.94 13.17 -24.75
CA GLN A 366 12.46 12.24 -23.75
C GLN A 366 11.52 12.12 -22.56
N LYS A 367 11.39 10.89 -22.00
CA LYS A 367 10.49 10.57 -20.88
C LYS A 367 9.00 10.75 -21.17
N ASN A 368 8.60 10.99 -22.41
CA ASN A 368 7.21 10.90 -22.84
C ASN A 368 6.93 9.49 -23.37
N GLN A 369 5.81 8.89 -23.01
CA GLN A 369 5.38 7.58 -23.49
C GLN A 369 4.05 7.72 -24.24
N ILE A 370 3.97 7.20 -25.45
CA ILE A 370 2.71 7.11 -26.20
C ILE A 370 1.91 5.97 -25.57
N VAL A 371 0.71 6.29 -25.07
CA VAL A 371 -0.19 5.31 -24.45
C VAL A 371 -1.34 4.90 -25.36
N ASP A 372 -1.63 5.72 -26.36
CA ASP A 372 -2.67 5.42 -27.36
C ASP A 372 -2.38 6.18 -28.66
N GLY A 373 -2.76 5.59 -29.80
CA GLY A 373 -2.52 6.17 -31.12
C GLY A 373 -1.10 6.06 -31.60
N VAL A 374 -0.74 6.87 -32.60
CA VAL A 374 0.58 6.88 -33.24
C VAL A 374 1.14 8.30 -33.32
N TRP A 375 2.43 8.46 -33.00
CA TRP A 375 3.14 9.73 -33.17
C TRP A 375 3.20 10.09 -34.65
N PHE A 376 3.08 11.36 -34.95
CA PHE A 376 3.16 11.86 -36.33
C PHE A 376 4.57 11.65 -36.90
N SER A 377 4.65 11.38 -38.21
CA SER A 377 5.89 11.24 -38.98
C SER A 377 6.01 12.39 -39.96
N SER A 378 7.23 12.87 -40.21
CA SER A 378 7.48 13.91 -41.22
C SER A 378 6.94 13.48 -42.59
N GLY A 379 6.18 14.36 -43.26
CA GLY A 379 5.58 14.11 -44.57
C GLY A 379 4.16 13.51 -44.57
N GLN A 380 3.54 13.30 -43.41
CA GLN A 380 2.13 12.98 -43.28
C GLN A 380 1.27 14.24 -43.11
N ASP A 381 -0.05 14.06 -42.91
CA ASP A 381 -0.98 15.16 -42.69
C ASP A 381 -0.46 16.11 -41.59
N ILE A 382 -0.28 17.38 -41.94
CA ILE A 382 0.29 18.42 -41.07
C ILE A 382 -0.64 18.72 -39.88
N LYS A 383 -1.95 18.54 -40.06
CA LYS A 383 -2.97 18.88 -39.07
C LYS A 383 -3.14 17.79 -37.99
N GLN A 384 -2.06 17.47 -37.30
CA GLN A 384 -2.06 16.47 -36.24
C GLN A 384 -1.65 17.08 -34.90
N VAL A 385 -2.16 16.53 -33.80
CA VAL A 385 -1.78 16.93 -32.45
C VAL A 385 -1.70 15.70 -31.53
N SER A 386 -0.66 15.69 -30.70
CA SER A 386 -0.50 14.74 -29.62
C SER A 386 -0.87 15.40 -28.30
N ILE A 387 -1.78 14.78 -27.54
CA ILE A 387 -2.34 15.35 -26.30
C ILE A 387 -1.86 14.57 -25.08
N GLU A 388 -1.67 15.27 -23.98
CA GLU A 388 -1.36 14.67 -22.69
C GLU A 388 -2.58 13.94 -22.10
N SER A 389 -2.35 12.76 -21.52
CA SER A 389 -3.40 11.85 -21.03
C SER A 389 -4.30 12.44 -19.94
N GLY A 390 -3.78 13.30 -19.07
CA GLY A 390 -4.54 14.00 -18.04
C GLY A 390 -5.46 15.06 -18.63
N LEU A 391 -4.96 15.85 -19.59
CA LEU A 391 -5.76 16.83 -20.33
C LEU A 391 -6.89 16.13 -21.08
N MET A 392 -6.58 15.01 -21.76
CA MET A 392 -7.57 14.22 -22.50
C MET A 392 -8.72 13.75 -21.61
N LYS A 393 -8.41 13.25 -20.40
CA LYS A 393 -9.43 12.83 -19.43
C LYS A 393 -10.22 14.01 -18.86
N THR A 394 -9.54 15.11 -18.55
CA THR A 394 -10.17 16.28 -17.92
C THR A 394 -11.16 16.97 -18.85
N LEU A 395 -10.82 17.10 -20.13
CA LEU A 395 -11.69 17.69 -21.16
C LEU A 395 -12.57 16.66 -21.87
N GLN A 396 -12.53 15.38 -21.47
CA GLN A 396 -13.31 14.27 -22.05
C GLN A 396 -13.09 14.10 -23.56
N LEU A 397 -11.87 14.37 -24.03
CA LEU A 397 -11.48 14.24 -25.44
C LEU A 397 -11.31 12.76 -25.84
N ARG A 398 -11.42 12.50 -27.13
CA ARG A 398 -11.22 11.17 -27.74
C ARG A 398 -10.17 11.24 -28.84
N LEU A 399 -9.53 10.11 -29.09
CA LEU A 399 -8.64 9.98 -30.24
C LEU A 399 -9.46 10.21 -31.53
N GLY A 400 -8.96 11.09 -32.40
CA GLY A 400 -9.64 11.49 -33.62
C GLY A 400 -10.43 12.80 -33.52
N ASP A 401 -10.67 13.36 -32.32
CA ASP A 401 -11.28 14.67 -32.17
C ASP A 401 -10.40 15.77 -32.81
N VAL A 402 -11.03 16.80 -33.33
CA VAL A 402 -10.38 17.93 -33.97
C VAL A 402 -10.42 19.12 -33.01
N LEU A 403 -9.25 19.64 -32.70
CA LEU A 403 -9.06 20.82 -31.84
C LEU A 403 -8.70 22.02 -32.67
N GLU A 404 -9.28 23.17 -32.36
CA GLU A 404 -8.95 24.45 -32.98
C GLU A 404 -8.38 25.39 -31.92
N PHE A 405 -7.12 25.82 -32.13
CA PHE A 405 -6.44 26.76 -31.27
C PHE A 405 -6.35 28.15 -31.93
N ASP A 406 -6.63 29.19 -31.15
CA ASP A 406 -6.36 30.57 -31.53
C ASP A 406 -4.97 30.95 -31.00
N VAL A 407 -4.08 31.31 -31.90
CA VAL A 407 -2.71 31.77 -31.64
C VAL A 407 -2.57 33.16 -32.22
N ALA A 408 -2.53 34.18 -31.39
CA ALA A 408 -2.41 35.60 -31.80
C ALA A 408 -3.43 36.00 -32.89
N GLY A 409 -4.66 35.51 -32.85
CA GLY A 409 -5.73 35.79 -33.80
C GLY A 409 -5.75 34.90 -35.03
N LEU A 410 -4.77 33.99 -35.22
CA LEU A 410 -4.77 32.98 -36.26
C LEU A 410 -5.28 31.64 -35.72
N ARG A 411 -6.06 30.95 -36.51
CA ARG A 411 -6.68 29.68 -36.12
C ARG A 411 -5.96 28.50 -36.70
N TYR A 412 -5.53 27.58 -35.82
CA TYR A 412 -4.84 26.35 -36.16
C TYR A 412 -5.69 25.15 -35.76
N GLU A 413 -6.05 24.36 -36.74
CA GLU A 413 -6.85 23.15 -36.59
C GLU A 413 -5.96 21.91 -36.61
N ALA A 414 -6.14 21.00 -35.66
CA ALA A 414 -5.38 19.77 -35.57
C ALA A 414 -6.19 18.60 -34.99
N LYS A 415 -6.06 17.42 -35.61
CA LYS A 415 -6.70 16.18 -35.19
C LYS A 415 -5.84 15.44 -34.16
N ILE A 416 -6.46 14.95 -33.09
CA ILE A 416 -5.78 14.14 -32.09
C ILE A 416 -5.40 12.79 -32.69
N THR A 417 -4.10 12.53 -32.88
CA THR A 417 -3.57 11.28 -33.44
C THR A 417 -2.87 10.42 -32.41
N SER A 418 -2.43 11.00 -31.30
CA SER A 418 -1.79 10.25 -30.22
C SER A 418 -2.02 10.85 -28.85
N VAL A 419 -1.91 10.00 -27.83
CA VAL A 419 -2.04 10.35 -26.42
C VAL A 419 -0.72 10.03 -25.73
N ARG A 420 -0.18 11.02 -25.02
CA ARG A 420 1.09 10.89 -24.31
C ARG A 420 0.86 10.86 -22.80
N LYS A 421 1.60 10.01 -22.12
CA LYS A 421 1.78 10.05 -20.67
C LYS A 421 3.08 10.81 -20.37
N LEU A 422 2.97 11.89 -19.62
CA LEU A 422 4.08 12.72 -19.18
C LEU A 422 4.45 12.40 -17.74
N ASP A 423 5.73 12.45 -17.43
CA ASP A 423 6.19 12.43 -16.04
C ASP A 423 6.56 13.85 -15.60
N TRP A 424 5.60 14.54 -14.99
CA TRP A 424 5.78 15.90 -14.49
C TRP A 424 6.79 16.00 -13.34
N ASN A 425 7.13 14.87 -12.70
CA ASN A 425 8.09 14.87 -11.60
C ASN A 425 9.54 15.05 -12.08
N THR A 426 9.79 14.86 -13.37
CA THR A 426 11.15 15.00 -13.96
C THR A 426 11.63 16.44 -14.03
N MET A 427 10.75 17.42 -13.81
CA MET A 427 11.04 18.86 -13.96
C MET A 427 11.63 19.22 -15.32
N ARG A 428 11.43 18.41 -16.33
CA ARG A 428 11.78 18.70 -17.72
C ARG A 428 10.68 19.55 -18.37
N VAL A 429 11.02 20.23 -19.45
CA VAL A 429 10.05 20.99 -20.25
C VAL A 429 9.04 20.01 -20.84
N ASN A 430 7.77 20.18 -20.51
CA ASN A 430 6.67 19.38 -21.02
C ASN A 430 5.49 20.24 -21.45
N PHE A 431 4.77 19.78 -22.47
CA PHE A 431 3.62 20.49 -23.04
C PHE A 431 2.39 19.60 -23.07
N PHE A 432 1.22 20.20 -22.83
CA PHE A 432 -0.07 19.48 -22.88
C PHE A 432 -0.44 19.05 -24.29
N ALA A 433 -0.09 19.88 -25.30
CA ALA A 433 -0.35 19.62 -26.71
C ALA A 433 0.94 19.86 -27.53
N MET A 434 1.24 18.94 -28.42
CA MET A 434 2.37 19.01 -29.35
C MET A 434 1.91 18.67 -30.75
N THR A 435 2.45 19.41 -31.74
CA THR A 435 2.14 19.26 -33.16
C THR A 435 3.39 18.88 -33.95
N PRO A 436 3.27 18.48 -35.22
CA PRO A 436 4.37 18.52 -36.17
C PRO A 436 4.94 19.93 -36.30
N SER A 437 6.23 20.04 -36.64
CA SER A 437 6.91 21.35 -36.80
C SER A 437 6.25 22.21 -37.87
N GLU A 438 5.78 21.64 -38.97
CA GLU A 438 5.22 22.35 -40.11
C GLU A 438 3.90 23.09 -39.75
N LEU A 439 3.16 22.69 -38.73
CA LEU A 439 1.88 23.33 -38.40
C LEU A 439 2.04 24.68 -37.70
N LEU A 440 3.02 24.79 -36.78
CA LEU A 440 3.16 25.94 -35.89
C LEU A 440 4.50 26.69 -36.05
N SER A 441 5.33 26.34 -37.02
CA SER A 441 6.65 26.98 -37.23
C SER A 441 6.57 28.48 -37.48
N ASP A 442 5.51 28.92 -38.17
CA ASP A 442 5.31 30.33 -38.55
C ASP A 442 4.54 31.12 -37.46
N ALA A 443 4.10 30.45 -36.40
CA ALA A 443 3.39 31.11 -35.30
C ALA A 443 4.33 31.95 -34.44
N PRO A 444 3.86 33.05 -33.85
CA PRO A 444 4.62 33.82 -32.86
C PRO A 444 5.06 32.91 -31.71
N GLN A 445 6.35 32.81 -31.50
CA GLN A 445 6.93 31.84 -30.56
C GLN A 445 8.11 32.41 -29.79
N SER A 446 8.30 31.94 -28.58
CA SER A 446 9.53 32.04 -27.82
C SER A 446 10.07 30.63 -27.54
N TRP A 447 11.30 30.53 -27.12
CA TRP A 447 11.89 29.24 -26.78
C TRP A 447 12.07 29.11 -25.28
N ILE A 448 11.97 27.88 -24.79
CA ILE A 448 12.17 27.50 -23.39
C ILE A 448 13.19 26.38 -23.32
N VAL A 449 14.09 26.46 -22.36
CA VAL A 449 15.02 25.38 -22.03
C VAL A 449 15.07 25.18 -20.52
N ALA A 450 15.22 23.93 -20.12
CA ALA A 450 15.48 23.56 -18.74
C ALA A 450 16.90 22.97 -18.63
N TYR A 451 17.65 23.41 -17.63
CA TYR A 451 18.99 22.91 -17.38
C TYR A 451 19.27 22.80 -15.88
N ARG A 452 20.31 22.06 -15.52
CA ARG A 452 20.76 21.96 -14.14
C ARG A 452 22.01 22.81 -13.95
N GLN A 453 21.96 23.71 -12.99
CA GLN A 453 23.11 24.49 -12.55
C GLN A 453 23.60 23.99 -11.19
N GLU A 454 24.90 23.77 -11.05
CA GLU A 454 25.53 23.48 -9.76
C GLU A 454 25.79 24.77 -8.98
N GLN A 455 25.84 24.68 -7.64
CA GLN A 455 25.91 25.84 -6.74
C GLN A 455 27.10 26.79 -7.00
N ASN A 456 28.17 26.33 -7.62
CA ASN A 456 29.38 27.11 -7.90
C ASN A 456 29.42 27.71 -9.31
N GLN A 457 28.39 27.47 -10.13
CA GLN A 457 28.35 27.96 -11.51
C GLN A 457 27.61 29.30 -11.58
N ARG A 458 28.10 30.22 -12.42
CA ARG A 458 27.51 31.56 -12.64
C ARG A 458 26.79 31.69 -13.98
N MET A 459 26.37 30.57 -14.55
CA MET A 459 25.74 30.52 -15.88
C MET A 459 24.52 31.42 -15.99
N ASP A 460 23.71 31.52 -14.91
CA ASP A 460 22.55 32.44 -14.86
C ASP A 460 22.99 33.88 -15.12
N MET A 461 24.08 34.32 -14.49
CA MET A 461 24.60 35.69 -14.64
C MET A 461 25.14 35.91 -16.04
N ASP A 462 25.83 34.94 -16.60
CA ASP A 462 26.41 35.04 -17.95
C ASP A 462 25.31 35.15 -19.02
N ILE A 463 24.23 34.36 -18.86
CA ILE A 463 23.07 34.41 -19.76
C ILE A 463 22.31 35.73 -19.63
N ILE A 464 22.06 36.23 -18.40
CA ILE A 464 21.36 37.50 -18.17
C ILE A 464 22.21 38.67 -18.71
N ALA A 465 23.53 38.62 -18.55
CA ALA A 465 24.42 39.65 -19.08
C ALA A 465 24.44 39.69 -20.61
N ALA A 466 24.39 38.51 -21.26
CA ALA A 466 24.38 38.41 -22.73
C ALA A 466 22.98 38.72 -23.33
N TYR A 467 21.93 38.32 -22.64
CA TYR A 467 20.54 38.39 -23.11
C TYR A 467 19.58 38.88 -22.01
N PRO A 468 19.47 40.21 -21.76
CA PRO A 468 18.67 40.77 -20.65
C PRO A 468 17.17 40.53 -20.75
N ASN A 469 16.64 40.17 -21.92
CA ASN A 469 15.23 39.82 -22.14
C ASN A 469 14.86 38.40 -21.70
N ILE A 470 15.84 37.54 -21.45
CA ILE A 470 15.60 36.16 -21.03
C ILE A 470 15.28 36.15 -19.53
N THR A 471 14.18 35.51 -19.19
CA THR A 471 13.78 35.30 -17.80
C THR A 471 14.36 34.00 -17.28
N VAL A 472 15.21 34.06 -16.26
CA VAL A 472 15.73 32.90 -15.55
C VAL A 472 14.82 32.60 -14.35
N VAL A 473 14.22 31.43 -14.35
CA VAL A 473 13.40 30.96 -13.22
C VAL A 473 14.19 29.92 -12.42
N ASP A 474 14.52 30.30 -11.19
CA ASP A 474 15.15 29.42 -10.22
C ASP A 474 14.10 28.61 -9.46
N THR A 475 14.14 27.30 -9.63
CA THR A 475 13.23 26.38 -8.92
C THR A 475 13.94 25.59 -7.80
N GLU A 476 15.23 25.87 -7.55
CA GLU A 476 16.06 25.12 -6.61
C GLU A 476 15.47 25.15 -5.19
N GLN A 477 15.08 26.32 -4.69
CA GLN A 477 14.50 26.44 -3.35
C GLN A 477 13.18 25.71 -3.23
N SER A 478 12.30 25.82 -4.24
CA SER A 478 11.01 25.12 -4.26
C SER A 478 11.19 23.59 -4.31
N LEU A 479 12.17 23.12 -5.10
CA LEU A 479 12.53 21.70 -5.17
C LEU A 479 13.15 21.21 -3.87
N ALA A 480 14.07 21.97 -3.27
CA ALA A 480 14.68 21.63 -1.99
C ALA A 480 13.63 21.55 -0.87
N GLN A 481 12.70 22.50 -0.83
CA GLN A 481 11.59 22.48 0.14
C GLN A 481 10.68 21.28 -0.07
N ALA A 482 10.26 20.99 -1.30
CA ALA A 482 9.43 19.82 -1.62
C ALA A 482 10.15 18.51 -1.28
N SER A 483 11.45 18.41 -1.59
CA SER A 483 12.28 17.26 -1.26
C SER A 483 12.44 17.09 0.25
N SER A 484 12.65 18.15 1.02
CA SER A 484 12.72 18.13 2.47
C SER A 484 11.43 17.62 3.10
N VAL A 485 10.28 18.15 2.70
CA VAL A 485 8.97 17.68 3.18
C VAL A 485 8.75 16.20 2.85
N LEU A 486 9.10 15.77 1.63
CA LEU A 486 8.99 14.37 1.24
C LEU A 486 9.88 13.47 2.11
N MET A 487 11.14 13.86 2.38
CA MET A 487 12.04 13.09 3.24
C MET A 487 11.50 12.97 4.67
N GLN A 488 10.90 14.03 5.20
CA GLN A 488 10.24 14.00 6.52
C GLN A 488 9.07 13.02 6.53
N LEU A 489 8.21 13.04 5.51
CA LEU A 489 7.08 12.11 5.36
C LEU A 489 7.55 10.66 5.23
N VAL A 490 8.59 10.41 4.42
CA VAL A 490 9.19 9.08 4.26
C VAL A 490 9.71 8.56 5.60
N PHE A 491 10.42 9.38 6.35
CA PHE A 491 10.92 9.02 7.68
C PHE A 491 9.79 8.68 8.67
N ALA A 492 8.73 9.50 8.68
CA ALA A 492 7.54 9.25 9.48
C ALA A 492 6.90 7.89 9.16
N ILE A 493 6.72 7.62 7.88
CA ILE A 493 6.13 6.37 7.39
C ILE A 493 7.03 5.18 7.74
N GLN A 494 8.35 5.31 7.64
CA GLN A 494 9.30 4.24 8.01
C GLN A 494 9.20 3.86 9.48
N ILE A 495 9.06 4.83 10.38
CA ILE A 495 8.86 4.55 11.82
C ILE A 495 7.56 3.78 12.05
N LEU A 496 6.46 4.20 11.42
CA LEU A 496 5.17 3.50 11.53
C LEU A 496 5.24 2.06 10.98
N PHE A 497 5.94 1.86 9.87
CA PHE A 497 6.20 0.53 9.34
C PHE A 497 6.99 -0.34 10.31
N LEU A 498 8.03 0.21 10.94
CA LEU A 498 8.83 -0.51 11.93
C LEU A 498 7.98 -0.97 13.12
N LEU A 499 7.12 -0.09 13.65
CA LEU A 499 6.21 -0.42 14.75
C LEU A 499 5.23 -1.53 14.35
N THR A 500 4.66 -1.42 13.16
CA THR A 500 3.74 -2.43 12.62
C THR A 500 4.45 -3.76 12.38
N LEU A 501 5.70 -3.74 11.95
CA LEU A 501 6.53 -4.93 11.77
C LEU A 501 6.76 -5.65 13.11
N ILE A 502 7.07 -4.90 14.17
CA ILE A 502 7.22 -5.44 15.53
C ILE A 502 5.91 -6.08 16.00
N ALA A 503 4.78 -5.40 15.82
CA ALA A 503 3.47 -5.95 16.13
C ALA A 503 3.16 -7.23 15.34
N GLY A 504 3.49 -7.25 14.05
CA GLY A 504 3.34 -8.42 13.18
C GLY A 504 4.19 -9.61 13.62
N LEU A 505 5.43 -9.34 14.04
CA LEU A 505 6.31 -10.36 14.59
C LEU A 505 5.76 -10.97 15.90
N LEU A 506 5.21 -10.13 16.78
CA LEU A 506 4.56 -10.61 18.01
C LEU A 506 3.35 -11.52 17.70
N VAL A 507 2.51 -11.13 16.74
CA VAL A 507 1.39 -11.98 16.30
C VAL A 507 1.89 -13.29 15.71
N LEU A 508 2.95 -13.27 14.91
CA LEU A 508 3.56 -14.49 14.36
C LEU A 508 4.08 -15.42 15.46
N LEU A 509 4.72 -14.89 16.51
CA LEU A 509 5.14 -15.66 17.68
C LEU A 509 3.95 -16.29 18.41
N ILE A 510 2.83 -15.56 18.53
CA ILE A 510 1.58 -16.08 19.08
C ILE A 510 1.05 -17.25 18.24
N VAL A 511 1.06 -17.13 16.92
CA VAL A 511 0.65 -18.21 15.99
C VAL A 511 1.49 -19.46 16.21
N LEU A 512 2.81 -19.31 16.22
CA LEU A 512 3.73 -20.43 16.42
C LEU A 512 3.56 -21.11 17.79
N ALA A 513 3.40 -20.35 18.86
CA ALA A 513 3.16 -20.87 20.21
C ALA A 513 1.89 -21.71 20.30
N GLY A 514 0.84 -21.37 19.54
CA GLY A 514 -0.43 -22.10 19.59
C GLY A 514 -0.44 -23.46 18.89
N VAL A 515 0.40 -23.61 17.89
CA VAL A 515 0.55 -24.92 17.25
C VAL A 515 1.24 -25.89 18.21
N GLN A 516 2.11 -25.40 19.10
CA GLN A 516 2.85 -26.23 20.05
C GLN A 516 1.97 -26.89 21.13
N ASP A 517 0.99 -26.20 21.67
CA ASP A 517 0.17 -26.72 22.80
C ASP A 517 -0.59 -28.01 22.45
N ARG A 518 -1.11 -28.12 21.23
CA ARG A 518 -1.77 -29.35 20.76
C ARG A 518 -0.78 -30.52 20.60
N ARG A 519 0.43 -30.24 20.17
CA ARG A 519 1.47 -31.24 19.89
C ARG A 519 2.08 -31.84 21.15
N VAL A 520 2.13 -31.08 22.23
CA VAL A 520 2.61 -31.58 23.54
C VAL A 520 1.76 -32.78 24.02
N ARG A 521 0.45 -32.72 23.87
CA ARG A 521 -0.46 -33.83 24.25
C ARG A 521 -0.28 -35.06 23.36
N GLU A 522 -0.20 -34.86 22.04
CA GLU A 522 0.04 -35.96 21.09
C GLU A 522 1.39 -36.65 21.38
N ALA A 523 2.40 -35.85 21.74
CA ALA A 523 3.71 -36.37 22.12
C ALA A 523 3.69 -37.25 23.36
N ALA A 524 2.93 -36.83 24.38
CA ALA A 524 2.79 -37.59 25.60
C ALA A 524 2.19 -39.00 25.31
N VAL A 525 1.12 -39.05 24.51
CA VAL A 525 0.49 -40.32 24.09
C VAL A 525 1.45 -41.20 23.28
N LEU A 526 2.16 -40.61 22.31
CA LEU A 526 3.11 -41.40 21.50
C LEU A 526 4.31 -41.91 22.33
N LYS A 527 4.78 -41.13 23.33
CA LYS A 527 5.81 -41.59 24.27
C LYS A 527 5.35 -42.75 25.14
N THR A 528 4.09 -42.72 25.62
CA THR A 528 3.56 -43.86 26.39
C THR A 528 3.42 -45.13 25.54
N MET A 529 3.28 -44.98 24.22
CA MET A 529 3.29 -46.10 23.25
C MET A 529 4.71 -46.54 22.81
N GLY A 530 5.78 -45.97 23.42
CA GLY A 530 7.16 -46.36 23.16
C GLY A 530 7.86 -45.61 22.02
N ALA A 531 7.30 -44.50 21.51
CA ALA A 531 7.95 -43.71 20.47
C ALA A 531 9.26 -43.08 20.97
N SER A 532 10.38 -43.30 20.22
CA SER A 532 11.66 -42.71 20.56
C SER A 532 11.67 -41.20 20.35
N GLN A 533 12.53 -40.50 21.10
CA GLN A 533 12.67 -39.04 21.04
C GLN A 533 13.09 -38.59 19.64
N ALA A 534 14.07 -39.28 19.04
CA ALA A 534 14.57 -38.97 17.70
C ALA A 534 13.47 -39.14 16.62
N PHE A 535 12.61 -40.16 16.78
CA PHE A 535 11.48 -40.38 15.88
C PHE A 535 10.48 -39.22 15.93
N LEU A 536 10.09 -38.77 17.12
CA LEU A 536 9.16 -37.65 17.31
C LEU A 536 9.76 -36.34 16.76
N ALA A 537 11.03 -36.05 17.08
CA ALA A 537 11.73 -34.87 16.59
C ALA A 537 11.76 -34.78 15.06
N ARG A 538 12.17 -35.87 14.40
CA ARG A 538 12.23 -35.95 12.92
C ARG A 538 10.84 -35.84 12.28
N THR A 539 9.83 -36.46 12.85
CA THR A 539 8.45 -36.38 12.35
C THR A 539 7.93 -34.97 12.38
N TRP A 540 8.10 -34.28 13.51
CA TRP A 540 7.61 -32.90 13.65
C TRP A 540 8.43 -31.91 12.83
N LEU A 541 9.75 -32.07 12.77
CA LEU A 541 10.58 -31.23 11.91
C LEU A 541 10.09 -31.27 10.46
N VAL A 542 9.85 -32.45 9.92
CA VAL A 542 9.35 -32.63 8.55
C VAL A 542 7.98 -31.98 8.38
N GLU A 543 7.07 -32.20 9.33
CA GLU A 543 5.72 -31.67 9.28
C GLU A 543 5.72 -30.14 9.36
N PHE A 544 6.47 -29.58 10.31
CA PHE A 544 6.56 -28.12 10.49
C PHE A 544 7.26 -27.43 9.31
N VAL A 545 8.38 -27.97 8.84
CA VAL A 545 9.12 -27.43 7.69
C VAL A 545 8.27 -27.48 6.43
N PHE A 546 7.52 -28.56 6.21
CA PHE A 546 6.60 -28.65 5.09
C PHE A 546 5.48 -27.60 5.18
N CYS A 547 4.78 -27.54 6.32
CA CYS A 547 3.70 -26.54 6.51
C CYS A 547 4.23 -25.11 6.43
N GLY A 548 5.42 -24.86 7.00
CA GLY A 548 6.07 -23.54 6.96
C GLY A 548 6.56 -23.15 5.58
N GLY A 549 7.17 -24.07 4.85
CA GLY A 549 7.66 -23.85 3.50
C GLY A 549 6.52 -23.56 2.52
N VAL A 550 5.47 -24.40 2.53
CA VAL A 550 4.27 -24.18 1.70
C VAL A 550 3.56 -22.88 2.10
N GLY A 551 3.34 -22.66 3.40
CA GLY A 551 2.71 -21.43 3.89
C GLY A 551 3.51 -20.19 3.54
N GLY A 552 4.84 -20.24 3.69
CA GLY A 552 5.76 -19.16 3.35
C GLY A 552 5.79 -18.83 1.86
N LEU A 553 5.81 -19.85 1.01
CA LEU A 553 5.80 -19.69 -0.44
C LEU A 553 4.47 -19.05 -0.91
N LEU A 554 3.35 -19.57 -0.44
CA LEU A 554 2.03 -19.06 -0.79
C LEU A 554 1.81 -17.63 -0.28
N SER A 555 2.25 -17.33 0.96
CA SER A 555 2.17 -15.99 1.53
C SER A 555 3.04 -14.98 0.77
N GLY A 556 4.25 -15.38 0.37
CA GLY A 556 5.15 -14.56 -0.44
C GLY A 556 4.56 -14.24 -1.81
N LEU A 557 3.97 -15.23 -2.47
CA LEU A 557 3.31 -15.06 -3.77
C LEU A 557 2.12 -14.09 -3.66
N CYS A 558 1.23 -14.29 -2.69
CA CYS A 558 0.09 -13.40 -2.47
C CYS A 558 0.51 -11.99 -2.07
N ALA A 559 1.53 -11.84 -1.21
CA ALA A 559 2.06 -10.54 -0.83
C ALA A 559 2.67 -9.81 -2.03
N SER A 560 3.45 -10.50 -2.87
CA SER A 560 4.03 -9.93 -4.10
C SER A 560 2.96 -9.47 -5.08
N MET A 561 1.94 -10.29 -5.34
CA MET A 561 0.83 -9.94 -6.23
C MET A 561 0.03 -8.75 -5.70
N THR A 562 -0.27 -8.76 -4.39
CA THR A 562 -1.04 -7.69 -3.75
C THR A 562 -0.27 -6.38 -3.77
N ALA A 563 1.03 -6.40 -3.42
CA ALA A 563 1.86 -5.20 -3.44
C ALA A 563 2.02 -4.61 -4.83
N TRP A 564 2.27 -5.46 -5.83
CA TRP A 564 2.37 -5.05 -7.23
C TRP A 564 1.06 -4.42 -7.73
N PHE A 565 -0.07 -5.03 -7.41
CA PHE A 565 -1.38 -4.52 -7.80
C PHE A 565 -1.72 -3.20 -7.08
N LEU A 566 -1.40 -3.08 -5.79
CA LEU A 566 -1.56 -1.84 -5.01
C LEU A 566 -0.71 -0.71 -5.57
N ALA A 567 0.58 -0.97 -5.85
CA ALA A 567 1.50 0.04 -6.36
C ALA A 567 1.00 0.62 -7.70
N ASN A 568 0.68 -0.25 -8.65
CA ASN A 568 0.32 0.19 -10.01
C ASN A 568 -1.10 0.78 -10.11
N ASN A 569 -2.08 0.26 -9.35
CA ASN A 569 -3.50 0.64 -9.53
C ASN A 569 -4.04 1.60 -8.46
N ALA A 570 -3.49 1.61 -7.26
CA ALA A 570 -4.00 2.41 -6.16
C ALA A 570 -3.06 3.54 -5.73
N LEU A 571 -1.75 3.31 -5.78
CA LEU A 571 -0.74 4.31 -5.44
C LEU A 571 -0.19 5.03 -6.68
N GLU A 572 -0.47 4.52 -7.88
CA GLU A 572 0.00 5.06 -9.16
C GLU A 572 1.54 5.14 -9.26
N ILE A 573 2.22 4.19 -8.61
CA ILE A 573 3.67 4.04 -8.60
C ILE A 573 4.03 2.86 -9.48
N SER A 574 4.76 3.09 -10.58
CA SER A 574 5.21 2.00 -11.43
C SER A 574 6.33 1.22 -10.73
N MET A 575 6.09 -0.07 -10.50
CA MET A 575 7.00 -0.96 -9.79
C MET A 575 7.10 -2.29 -10.53
N PRO A 576 8.31 -2.87 -10.71
CA PRO A 576 8.45 -4.23 -11.21
C PRO A 576 7.86 -5.23 -10.22
N PHE A 577 7.54 -6.43 -10.69
CA PHE A 577 7.00 -7.49 -9.83
C PHE A 577 8.06 -7.94 -8.79
N PRO A 578 7.79 -7.85 -7.47
CA PRO A 578 8.76 -8.14 -6.41
C PRO A 578 8.91 -9.64 -6.15
N ALA A 579 9.53 -10.38 -7.09
CA ALA A 579 9.66 -11.84 -7.03
C ALA A 579 10.53 -12.33 -5.84
N TRP A 580 11.46 -11.52 -5.34
CA TRP A 580 12.34 -11.84 -4.23
C TRP A 580 11.60 -12.16 -2.92
N ILE A 581 10.41 -11.59 -2.73
CA ILE A 581 9.54 -11.82 -1.58
C ILE A 581 9.03 -13.26 -1.51
N ILE A 582 8.85 -13.90 -2.64
CA ILE A 582 8.44 -15.32 -2.70
C ILE A 582 9.52 -16.19 -2.06
N LEU A 583 10.77 -15.92 -2.41
CA LEU A 583 11.91 -16.63 -1.82
C LEU A 583 12.07 -16.29 -0.33
N LEU A 584 11.96 -15.02 0.03
CA LEU A 584 12.01 -14.58 1.43
C LEU A 584 10.91 -15.26 2.26
N GLY A 585 9.68 -15.31 1.75
CA GLY A 585 8.55 -15.98 2.39
C GLY A 585 8.81 -17.47 2.61
N PHE A 586 9.31 -18.17 1.59
CA PHE A 586 9.69 -19.55 1.72
C PHE A 586 10.75 -19.78 2.81
N VAL A 587 11.84 -19.02 2.76
CA VAL A 587 12.96 -19.13 3.73
C VAL A 587 12.49 -18.80 5.14
N MET A 588 11.75 -17.70 5.34
CA MET A 588 11.16 -17.35 6.63
C MET A 588 10.22 -18.44 7.14
N GLY A 589 9.35 -18.98 6.29
CA GLY A 589 8.42 -20.04 6.66
C GLY A 589 9.15 -21.30 7.14
N VAL A 590 10.19 -21.71 6.45
CA VAL A 590 11.04 -22.87 6.84
C VAL A 590 11.77 -22.60 8.16
N ILE A 591 12.42 -21.44 8.31
CA ILE A 591 13.20 -21.09 9.51
C ILE A 591 12.27 -20.99 10.73
N LEU A 592 11.20 -20.23 10.65
CA LEU A 592 10.28 -20.02 11.78
C LEU A 592 9.61 -21.32 12.22
N SER A 593 9.21 -22.16 11.26
CA SER A 593 8.62 -23.45 11.56
C SER A 593 9.66 -24.43 12.11
N GLY A 594 10.88 -24.40 11.62
CA GLY A 594 12.01 -25.17 12.15
C GLY A 594 12.33 -24.79 13.60
N LEU A 595 12.42 -23.49 13.88
CA LEU A 595 12.60 -22.96 15.25
C LEU A 595 11.45 -23.38 16.17
N SER A 596 10.20 -23.30 15.69
CA SER A 596 9.03 -23.75 16.45
C SER A 596 9.11 -25.24 16.79
N SER A 597 9.58 -26.07 15.85
CA SER A 597 9.83 -27.51 16.08
C SER A 597 10.91 -27.73 17.14
N TRP A 598 12.00 -26.95 17.09
CA TRP A 598 13.08 -26.99 18.07
C TRP A 598 12.60 -26.65 19.48
N PHE A 599 11.87 -25.52 19.65
CA PHE A 599 11.31 -25.14 20.96
C PHE A 599 10.34 -26.18 21.50
N LEU A 600 9.51 -26.78 20.64
CA LEU A 600 8.61 -27.86 21.01
C LEU A 600 9.40 -29.07 21.54
N HIS A 601 10.47 -29.43 20.85
CA HIS A 601 11.37 -30.52 21.25
C HIS A 601 11.92 -30.29 22.67
N VAL A 602 12.52 -29.11 22.91
CA VAL A 602 13.06 -28.76 24.23
C VAL A 602 11.99 -28.80 25.32
N LYS A 603 10.78 -28.31 25.05
CA LYS A 603 9.66 -28.30 26.00
C LYS A 603 9.20 -29.71 26.38
N ILE A 604 9.10 -30.62 25.41
CA ILE A 604 8.64 -32.01 25.62
C ILE A 604 9.69 -32.84 26.37
N PHE A 605 10.98 -32.56 26.21
CA PHE A 605 12.04 -33.25 26.93
C PHE A 605 12.04 -32.97 28.43
N LYS A 606 11.69 -31.75 28.82
CA LYS A 606 11.68 -31.31 30.22
C LYS A 606 10.47 -31.79 31.04
N VAL A 607 9.41 -32.30 30.37
CA VAL A 607 8.16 -32.65 31.05
C VAL A 607 7.90 -34.15 31.01
N SER A 608 7.62 -34.75 32.14
CA SER A 608 7.22 -36.15 32.27
C SER A 608 5.87 -36.42 31.56
N PRO A 609 5.71 -37.53 30.81
CA PRO A 609 4.44 -37.88 30.21
C PRO A 609 3.28 -38.01 31.18
N VAL A 610 3.56 -38.51 32.41
CA VAL A 610 2.57 -38.66 33.47
C VAL A 610 2.01 -37.31 33.92
N HIS A 611 2.88 -36.31 34.07
CA HIS A 611 2.47 -34.96 34.48
C HIS A 611 1.58 -34.27 33.43
N ILE A 612 1.87 -34.49 32.12
CA ILE A 612 1.06 -33.93 31.03
C ILE A 612 -0.34 -34.57 30.97
N LEU A 613 -0.44 -35.85 31.30
CA LEU A 613 -1.70 -36.58 31.26
C LEU A 613 -2.54 -36.37 32.52
N GLN A 614 -1.92 -35.99 33.65
CA GLN A 614 -2.60 -35.73 34.94
C GLN A 614 -3.07 -34.28 35.12
N THR A 615 -2.48 -33.31 34.45
CA THR A 615 -2.79 -31.88 34.55
C THR A 615 -3.99 -31.42 33.70
N ASN A 616 -4.87 -32.38 33.30
CA ASN A 616 -6.12 -32.05 32.61
C ASN A 616 -7.29 -32.82 33.16
#